data_e4d46ffe97b6f3c46ac9d4e345ee0198
#
_entry.id   e4d46ffe97b6f3c46ac9d4e345ee0198
#
_cell.length_a   1.000
_cell.length_b   1.000
_cell.length_c   1.000
_cell.angle_alpha   90.00
_cell.angle_beta   90.00
_cell.angle_gamma   90.00
#
_symmetry.space_group_name_H-M   'P 1'
#
loop_
_entity.id
_entity.type
_entity.pdbx_description
1 polymer ?
#
loop_
_entity_poly.entity_id
_entity_poly.type
_entity_poly.pdbx_seq_one_letter_code
_entity_poly.pdbx_strand_id
1 'polypeptide(L)'
;MQFNLEINRDQYTIRAYGPGSVTITIPWEADDPAPDALDAIGPEATRQRQEILTHSAVITPTRLLRNWTPQSFDDLQAVHMETVAELAPEIVLLGTGDVLQWPDGAVVASLAAAGIGFEVMNTAAACRTYNILMGDGRRVAAALLMI
;
A
#
# COMPACT_ATOMS: atom_id res chain seq x y z
N MET A 1 17.22 -14.50 -18.09
CA MET A 1 16.48 -13.63 -17.16
C MET A 1 15.03 -14.08 -17.15
N GLN A 2 14.68 -14.84 -16.17
CA GLN A 2 13.29 -15.26 -16.01
C GLN A 2 12.55 -14.11 -15.33
N PHE A 3 11.62 -13.49 -16.04
CA PHE A 3 10.59 -12.70 -15.42
C PHE A 3 9.63 -13.68 -14.75
N ASN A 4 9.93 -14.08 -13.55
CA ASN A 4 8.93 -14.68 -12.71
C ASN A 4 7.99 -13.56 -12.29
N LEU A 5 6.89 -13.46 -12.99
CA LEU A 5 5.68 -12.92 -12.44
C LEU A 5 5.22 -13.89 -11.33
N GLU A 6 6.05 -14.08 -10.33
CA GLU A 6 5.58 -14.64 -9.08
C GLU A 6 4.62 -13.62 -8.51
N ILE A 7 3.35 -13.88 -8.75
CA ILE A 7 2.28 -13.29 -8.00
C ILE A 7 2.57 -13.72 -6.58
N ASN A 8 3.11 -12.78 -5.79
CA ASN A 8 3.48 -13.04 -4.43
C ASN A 8 2.19 -13.17 -3.63
N ARG A 9 1.67 -14.40 -3.52
CA ARG A 9 0.39 -14.72 -2.87
C ARG A 9 0.40 -14.41 -1.38
N ASP A 10 1.58 -14.19 -0.81
CA ASP A 10 1.78 -14.01 0.62
C ASP A 10 1.86 -12.53 1.01
N GLN A 11 1.67 -11.61 0.07
CA GLN A 11 1.84 -10.19 0.32
C GLN A 11 0.71 -9.35 -0.28
N TYR A 12 0.42 -8.23 0.37
CA TYR A 12 -0.49 -7.23 -0.18
C TYR A 12 0.13 -6.59 -1.41
N THR A 13 -0.62 -6.56 -2.51
CA THR A 13 -0.24 -5.88 -3.74
C THR A 13 -1.31 -4.87 -4.14
N ILE A 14 -0.93 -3.84 -4.90
CA ILE A 14 -1.88 -2.88 -5.44
C ILE A 14 -2.15 -3.26 -6.90
N ARG A 15 -3.40 -3.58 -7.20
CA ARG A 15 -3.81 -4.06 -8.52
C ARG A 15 -4.28 -2.94 -9.44
N ALA A 16 -5.03 -1.99 -8.90
CA ALA A 16 -5.59 -0.89 -9.67
C ALA A 16 -5.84 0.31 -8.79
N TYR A 17 -5.93 1.46 -9.38
CA TYR A 17 -6.26 2.71 -8.71
C TYR A 17 -7.04 3.62 -9.65
N GLY A 18 -7.85 4.50 -9.08
CA GLY A 18 -8.63 5.48 -9.82
C GLY A 18 -9.24 6.50 -8.87
N PRO A 19 -10.12 7.39 -9.39
CA PRO A 19 -10.76 8.38 -8.54
C PRO A 19 -11.51 7.75 -7.38
N GLY A 20 -11.13 8.10 -6.15
CA GLY A 20 -11.78 7.67 -4.93
C GLY A 20 -11.55 6.23 -4.52
N SER A 21 -10.71 5.45 -5.22
CA SER A 21 -10.51 4.05 -4.88
C SER A 21 -9.13 3.51 -5.24
N VAL A 22 -8.71 2.53 -4.45
CA VAL A 22 -7.54 1.69 -4.71
C VAL A 22 -7.96 0.24 -4.53
N THR A 23 -7.70 -0.59 -5.52
CA THR A 23 -7.96 -2.03 -5.44
C THR A 23 -6.69 -2.75 -5.06
N ILE A 24 -6.77 -3.55 -4.00
CA ILE A 24 -5.65 -4.33 -3.51
C ILE A 24 -5.93 -5.82 -3.64
N THR A 25 -4.85 -6.58 -3.70
CA THR A 25 -4.89 -8.03 -3.54
C THR A 25 -4.48 -8.37 -2.12
N ILE A 26 -5.28 -9.22 -1.47
CA ILE A 26 -5.09 -9.64 -0.08
C ILE A 26 -4.37 -10.98 -0.06
N PRO A 27 -3.33 -11.17 0.80
CA PRO A 27 -2.69 -12.47 0.95
C PRO A 27 -3.68 -13.51 1.45
N TRP A 28 -3.44 -14.78 1.06
CA TRP A 28 -4.17 -15.93 1.59
C TRP A 28 -3.73 -16.20 3.02
N GLU A 29 -4.72 -16.40 3.89
CA GLU A 29 -4.49 -16.91 5.24
C GLU A 29 -4.72 -18.41 5.28
N ALA A 30 -4.08 -19.11 6.21
CA ALA A 30 -4.16 -20.57 6.29
C ALA A 30 -5.58 -21.09 6.53
N ASP A 31 -6.45 -20.25 7.10
CA ASP A 31 -7.85 -20.56 7.40
C ASP A 31 -8.83 -20.13 6.31
N ASP A 32 -8.34 -19.54 5.23
CA ASP A 32 -9.19 -19.16 4.11
C ASP A 32 -9.70 -20.42 3.39
N PRO A 33 -11.00 -20.49 3.05
CA PRO A 33 -11.51 -21.62 2.29
C PRO A 33 -10.75 -21.71 0.97
N ALA A 34 -10.31 -22.91 0.64
CA ALA A 34 -9.69 -23.16 -0.65
C ALA A 34 -10.65 -22.69 -1.76
N PRO A 35 -10.13 -22.04 -2.81
CA PRO A 35 -10.98 -21.67 -3.94
C PRO A 35 -11.70 -22.90 -4.45
N ASP A 36 -13.00 -22.78 -4.69
CA ASP A 36 -13.80 -23.88 -5.24
C ASP A 36 -13.08 -24.47 -6.45
N ALA A 37 -13.11 -25.79 -6.57
CA ALA A 37 -12.42 -26.51 -7.65
C ALA A 37 -12.83 -26.03 -9.06
N LEU A 38 -13.97 -25.39 -9.19
CA LEU A 38 -14.44 -24.74 -10.41
C LEU A 38 -13.69 -23.44 -10.72
N ASP A 39 -13.19 -22.76 -9.71
CA ASP A 39 -12.36 -21.56 -9.86
C ASP A 39 -10.89 -21.91 -10.16
N ALA A 40 -10.53 -23.18 -10.00
CA ALA A 40 -9.17 -23.68 -10.24
C ALA A 40 -8.91 -24.05 -11.71
N ILE A 41 -9.93 -24.03 -12.57
CA ILE A 41 -9.82 -24.42 -13.97
C ILE A 41 -9.89 -23.17 -14.86
N GLY A 42 -8.72 -22.59 -15.17
CA GLY A 42 -8.63 -21.47 -16.10
C GLY A 42 -7.45 -20.57 -15.80
N PRO A 43 -7.19 -19.60 -16.67
CA PRO A 43 -6.11 -18.61 -16.46
C PRO A 43 -6.36 -17.74 -15.20
N GLU A 44 -7.52 -17.87 -14.56
CA GLU A 44 -7.90 -17.20 -13.32
C GLU A 44 -7.81 -18.12 -12.09
N ALA A 45 -7.18 -19.29 -12.22
CA ALA A 45 -6.90 -20.17 -11.08
C ALA A 45 -6.05 -19.51 -9.98
N THR A 46 -5.66 -18.27 -10.21
CA THR A 46 -5.00 -17.36 -9.28
C THR A 46 -5.93 -16.26 -8.79
N ARG A 47 -7.22 -16.55 -8.60
CA ARG A 47 -8.11 -15.56 -7.98
C ARG A 47 -7.63 -15.25 -6.58
N GLN A 48 -6.79 -14.24 -6.53
CA GLN A 48 -6.41 -13.60 -5.29
C GLN A 48 -7.63 -12.85 -4.76
N ARG A 49 -7.86 -12.91 -3.46
CA ARG A 49 -8.87 -12.07 -2.84
C ARG A 49 -8.55 -10.61 -3.13
N GLN A 50 -9.53 -9.88 -3.63
CA GLN A 50 -9.40 -8.46 -3.91
C GLN A 50 -10.31 -7.65 -3.00
N GLU A 51 -9.86 -6.48 -2.61
CA GLU A 51 -10.65 -5.52 -1.85
C GLU A 51 -10.50 -4.14 -2.49
N ILE A 52 -11.61 -3.41 -2.58
CA ILE A 52 -11.60 -2.03 -3.05
C ILE A 52 -11.59 -1.13 -1.82
N LEU A 53 -10.51 -0.35 -1.66
CA LEU A 53 -10.37 0.64 -0.60
C LEU A 53 -10.91 1.98 -1.10
N THR A 54 -11.80 2.58 -0.34
CA THR A 54 -12.41 3.88 -0.65
C THR A 54 -12.06 4.97 0.35
N HIS A 55 -11.24 4.63 1.33
CA HIS A 55 -10.72 5.55 2.35
C HIS A 55 -9.21 5.51 2.37
N SER A 56 -8.59 6.56 2.91
CA SER A 56 -7.16 6.61 3.13
C SER A 56 -6.70 5.35 3.87
N ALA A 57 -5.59 4.80 3.44
CA ALA A 57 -5.09 3.53 3.94
C ALA A 57 -3.56 3.50 3.96
N VAL A 58 -3.00 2.64 4.79
CA VAL A 58 -1.58 2.33 4.78
C VAL A 58 -1.40 0.86 4.45
N ILE A 59 -0.61 0.58 3.42
CA ILE A 59 -0.37 -0.76 2.91
C ILE A 59 1.11 -1.09 3.05
N THR A 60 1.40 -2.22 3.69
CA THR A 60 2.73 -2.82 3.69
C THR A 60 2.63 -4.22 3.08
N PRO A 61 3.75 -4.88 2.77
CA PRO A 61 3.67 -6.25 2.26
C PRO A 61 2.92 -7.22 3.17
N THR A 62 2.91 -6.98 4.49
CA THR A 62 2.35 -7.90 5.48
C THR A 62 1.20 -7.32 6.29
N ARG A 63 0.89 -6.04 6.18
CA ARG A 63 -0.14 -5.37 6.97
C ARG A 63 -0.96 -4.39 6.14
N LEU A 64 -2.20 -4.21 6.55
CA LEU A 64 -3.13 -3.25 5.96
C LEU A 64 -3.84 -2.47 7.06
N LEU A 65 -3.70 -1.14 7.05
CA LEU A 65 -4.51 -0.23 7.85
C LEU A 65 -5.59 0.38 6.96
N ARG A 66 -6.82 -0.13 7.06
CA ARG A 66 -7.94 0.28 6.20
C ARG A 66 -8.49 1.66 6.49
N ASN A 67 -8.35 2.10 7.72
CA ASN A 67 -8.95 3.34 8.22
C ASN A 67 -7.86 4.28 8.73
N TRP A 68 -6.91 4.59 7.87
CA TRP A 68 -5.95 5.65 8.17
C TRP A 68 -6.69 6.99 8.18
N THR A 69 -6.58 7.73 9.28
CA THR A 69 -7.52 8.79 9.60
C THR A 69 -7.47 10.06 8.75
N PRO A 70 -6.35 10.51 8.16
CA PRO A 70 -6.40 11.70 7.31
C PRO A 70 -7.17 11.40 6.03
N GLN A 71 -8.19 12.20 5.73
CA GLN A 71 -9.02 12.02 4.53
C GLN A 71 -8.47 12.77 3.32
N SER A 72 -7.71 13.84 3.57
CA SER A 72 -7.10 14.66 2.54
C SER A 72 -5.72 15.12 2.99
N PHE A 73 -4.96 15.70 2.08
CA PHE A 73 -3.65 16.25 2.41
C PHE A 73 -3.72 17.32 3.50
N ASP A 74 -4.75 18.15 3.51
CA ASP A 74 -4.92 19.21 4.50
C ASP A 74 -5.15 18.67 5.92
N ASP A 75 -5.66 17.44 6.04
CA ASP A 75 -5.87 16.79 7.34
C ASP A 75 -4.60 16.14 7.90
N LEU A 76 -3.55 16.05 7.10
CA LEU A 76 -2.35 15.30 7.46
C LEU A 76 -1.58 15.99 8.58
N GLN A 77 -1.34 15.28 9.67
CA GLN A 77 -0.65 15.75 10.86
C GLN A 77 0.48 14.78 11.25
N ALA A 78 1.37 15.24 12.13
CA ALA A 78 2.50 14.44 12.60
C ALA A 78 2.05 13.09 13.20
N VAL A 79 0.95 13.05 13.95
CA VAL A 79 0.42 11.81 14.53
C VAL A 79 0.10 10.74 13.49
N HIS A 80 -0.33 11.13 12.31
CA HIS A 80 -0.63 10.20 11.22
C HIS A 80 0.63 9.51 10.70
N MET A 81 1.74 10.24 10.63
CA MET A 81 3.03 9.69 10.20
C MET A 81 3.69 8.86 11.31
N GLU A 82 3.46 9.22 12.58
CA GLU A 82 3.90 8.40 13.71
C GLU A 82 3.27 7.00 13.67
N THR A 83 1.99 6.91 13.32
CA THR A 83 1.30 5.63 13.13
C THR A 83 1.97 4.79 12.04
N VAL A 84 2.38 5.43 10.94
CA VAL A 84 3.09 4.74 9.86
C VAL A 84 4.48 4.27 10.33
N ALA A 85 5.19 5.10 11.09
CA ALA A 85 6.50 4.76 11.63
C ALA A 85 6.47 3.53 12.56
N GLU A 86 5.36 3.34 13.29
CA GLU A 86 5.17 2.18 14.18
C GLU A 86 5.14 0.84 13.42
N LEU A 87 4.84 0.85 12.13
CA LEU A 87 4.90 -0.34 11.27
C LEU A 87 6.34 -0.76 10.95
N ALA A 88 7.33 0.05 11.34
CA ALA A 88 8.76 -0.18 11.13
C ALA A 88 9.16 -0.46 9.68
N PRO A 89 8.68 0.32 8.69
CA PRO A 89 9.15 0.19 7.32
C PRO A 89 10.57 0.76 7.17
N GLU A 90 11.28 0.35 6.14
CA GLU A 90 12.55 1.01 5.78
C GLU A 90 12.32 2.25 4.91
N ILE A 91 11.19 2.31 4.19
CA ILE A 91 10.80 3.44 3.37
C ILE A 91 9.29 3.64 3.41
N VAL A 92 8.87 4.90 3.49
CA VAL A 92 7.46 5.31 3.38
C VAL A 92 7.27 6.07 2.08
N LEU A 93 6.26 5.67 1.33
CA LEU A 93 5.75 6.39 0.16
C LEU A 93 4.47 7.10 0.58
N LEU A 94 4.47 8.43 0.56
CA LEU A 94 3.25 9.20 0.80
C LEU A 94 2.60 9.51 -0.55
N GLY A 95 1.40 8.97 -0.77
CA GLY A 95 0.54 9.30 -1.90
C GLY A 95 -0.38 10.45 -1.54
N THR A 96 -0.23 11.60 -2.18
CA THR A 96 -0.89 12.85 -1.79
C THR A 96 -2.20 13.12 -2.51
N GLY A 97 -2.80 12.12 -3.10
CA GLY A 97 -4.03 12.26 -3.89
C GLY A 97 -3.72 12.46 -5.37
N ASP A 98 -4.58 13.21 -6.04
CA ASP A 98 -4.45 13.47 -7.48
C ASP A 98 -3.20 14.30 -7.83
N VAL A 99 -2.84 15.24 -6.97
CA VAL A 99 -1.76 16.19 -7.18
C VAL A 99 -0.66 15.99 -6.14
N LEU A 100 0.59 16.06 -6.57
CA LEU A 100 1.74 16.07 -5.67
C LEU A 100 1.71 17.32 -4.78
N GLN A 101 1.74 17.09 -3.47
CA GLN A 101 1.83 18.14 -2.47
C GLN A 101 2.89 17.76 -1.42
N TRP A 102 3.70 18.73 -1.01
CA TRP A 102 4.77 18.50 -0.03
C TRP A 102 4.28 18.80 1.39
N PRO A 103 4.35 17.84 2.33
CA PRO A 103 4.02 18.10 3.73
C PRO A 103 5.10 18.97 4.39
N ASP A 104 4.70 19.69 5.44
CA ASP A 104 5.67 20.40 6.29
C ASP A 104 6.64 19.42 6.94
N GLY A 105 7.88 19.85 7.14
CA GLY A 105 8.90 19.02 7.78
C GLY A 105 8.50 18.49 9.15
N ALA A 106 7.72 19.26 9.92
CA ALA A 106 7.20 18.83 11.22
C ALA A 106 6.29 17.59 11.12
N VAL A 107 5.57 17.43 10.01
CA VAL A 107 4.67 16.28 9.80
C VAL A 107 5.45 14.98 9.64
N VAL A 108 6.63 15.03 9.03
CA VAL A 108 7.44 13.85 8.70
C VAL A 108 8.66 13.67 9.61
N ALA A 109 8.80 14.53 10.62
CA ALA A 109 9.96 14.53 11.52
C ALA A 109 10.17 13.17 12.21
N SER A 110 9.10 12.48 12.58
CA SER A 110 9.18 11.17 13.24
C SER A 110 9.83 10.10 12.35
N LEU A 111 9.61 10.16 11.05
CA LEU A 111 10.22 9.25 10.08
C LEU A 111 11.73 9.47 10.01
N ALA A 112 12.15 10.72 9.90
CA ALA A 112 13.56 11.09 9.89
C ALA A 112 14.26 10.67 11.19
N ALA A 113 13.63 10.93 12.34
CA ALA A 113 14.15 10.53 13.64
C ALA A 113 14.30 9.01 13.79
N ALA A 114 13.44 8.23 13.16
CA ALA A 114 13.49 6.77 13.16
C ALA A 114 14.43 6.19 12.09
N GLY A 115 15.07 7.03 11.29
CA GLY A 115 15.93 6.57 10.18
C GLY A 115 15.17 5.95 9.02
N ILE A 116 13.88 6.26 8.87
CA ILE A 116 13.01 5.75 7.81
C ILE A 116 13.12 6.64 6.59
N GLY A 117 13.37 6.02 5.41
CA GLY A 117 13.34 6.73 4.14
C GLY A 117 11.94 7.25 3.82
N PHE A 118 11.86 8.40 3.15
CA PHE A 118 10.58 9.05 2.87
C PHE A 118 10.56 9.64 1.47
N GLU A 119 9.54 9.29 0.71
CA GLU A 119 9.28 9.79 -0.63
C GLU A 119 7.85 10.30 -0.74
N VAL A 120 7.67 11.42 -1.41
CA VAL A 120 6.36 12.04 -1.65
C VAL A 120 6.06 11.98 -3.13
N MET A 121 4.84 11.56 -3.48
CA MET A 121 4.38 11.49 -4.85
C MET A 121 2.85 11.54 -4.90
N ASN A 122 2.26 11.71 -6.07
CA ASN A 122 0.82 11.54 -6.17
C ASN A 122 0.45 10.07 -5.91
N THR A 123 -0.81 9.81 -5.59
CA THR A 123 -1.24 8.46 -5.19
C THR A 123 -1.06 7.43 -6.30
N ALA A 124 -1.29 7.79 -7.55
CA ALA A 124 -1.07 6.89 -8.68
C ALA A 124 0.39 6.41 -8.75
N ALA A 125 1.34 7.34 -8.62
CA ALA A 125 2.77 7.01 -8.60
C ALA A 125 3.15 6.18 -7.38
N ALA A 126 2.58 6.48 -6.22
CA ALA A 126 2.82 5.73 -4.99
C ALA A 126 2.37 4.26 -5.13
N CYS A 127 1.22 4.02 -5.75
CA CYS A 127 0.73 2.67 -6.02
C CYS A 127 1.71 1.87 -6.89
N ARG A 128 2.21 2.47 -7.97
CA ARG A 128 3.17 1.82 -8.87
C ARG A 128 4.51 1.56 -8.18
N THR A 129 5.02 2.55 -7.47
CA THR A 129 6.31 2.45 -6.78
C THR A 129 6.27 1.43 -5.66
N TYR A 130 5.15 1.36 -4.93
CA TYR A 130 4.93 0.35 -3.90
C TYR A 130 5.12 -1.07 -4.45
N ASN A 131 4.47 -1.40 -5.56
CA ASN A 131 4.57 -2.74 -6.15
C ASN A 131 6.00 -3.08 -6.57
N ILE A 132 6.73 -2.12 -7.11
CA ILE A 132 8.14 -2.32 -7.50
C ILE A 132 9.00 -2.61 -6.28
N LEU A 133 8.92 -1.79 -5.24
CA LEU A 133 9.74 -1.95 -4.04
C LEU A 133 9.37 -3.22 -3.27
N MET A 134 8.08 -3.52 -3.15
CA MET A 134 7.59 -4.74 -2.52
C MET A 134 8.09 -5.97 -3.27
N GLY A 135 8.04 -5.95 -4.61
CA GLY A 135 8.56 -7.02 -5.46
C GLY A 135 10.06 -7.24 -5.33
N ASP A 136 10.81 -6.19 -4.98
CA ASP A 136 12.25 -6.28 -4.68
C ASP A 136 12.54 -6.74 -3.23
N GLY A 137 11.53 -7.08 -2.48
CA GLY A 137 11.69 -7.53 -1.09
C GLY A 137 11.90 -6.41 -0.08
N ARG A 138 11.64 -5.14 -0.45
CA ARG A 138 11.79 -3.99 0.43
C ARG A 138 10.66 -3.92 1.44
N ARG A 139 10.95 -3.48 2.66
CA ARG A 139 9.95 -3.21 3.69
C ARG A 139 9.35 -1.82 3.46
N VAL A 140 8.48 -1.71 2.49
CA VAL A 140 7.85 -0.46 2.08
C VAL A 140 6.49 -0.30 2.74
N ALA A 141 6.15 0.93 3.12
CA ALA A 141 4.79 1.32 3.51
C ALA A 141 4.28 2.38 2.54
N ALA A 142 3.14 2.13 1.93
CA ALA A 142 2.44 3.13 1.12
C ALA A 142 1.32 3.74 1.95
N ALA A 143 1.48 5.01 2.30
CA ALA A 143 0.47 5.80 3.00
C ALA A 143 -0.31 6.60 1.94
N LEU A 144 -1.53 6.16 1.64
CA LEU A 144 -2.29 6.60 0.48
C LEU A 144 -3.49 7.47 0.89
N LEU A 145 -3.50 8.68 0.41
CA LEU A 145 -4.71 9.50 0.32
C LEU A 145 -5.41 9.17 -1.00
N MET A 146 -6.75 9.11 -1.00
CA MET A 146 -7.48 8.80 -2.24
C MET A 146 -7.41 9.95 -3.25
N ILE A 147 -7.49 9.58 -4.51
CA ILE A 147 -7.49 10.53 -5.63
C ILE A 147 -8.81 11.29 -5.68
#